data_04b68d777f63e2ca755c7f48e17eb10d
#
_entry.id   04b68d777f63e2ca755c7f48e17eb10d
#
_cell.length_a   1.000
_cell.length_b   1.000
_cell.length_c   1.000
_cell.angle_alpha   90.00
_cell.angle_beta   90.00
_cell.angle_gamma   90.00
#
_symmetry.space_group_name_H-M   'P 1'
#
loop_
_entity.id
_entity.type
_entity.pdbx_description
1 polymer ?
#
loop_
_entity_poly.entity_id
_entity_poly.type
_entity_poly.pdbx_seq_one_letter_code
_entity_poly.pdbx_strand_id
1 'polypeptide(L)'
;MIAAFLSYAFLALCLFYFQNLVYFPQVHLRLLALLLFYVGLRPSLALSLALALVLGALQDSFATTPFGLHLGAALVLVAAARFFRQRLLWQHLGSQVLASLVALVLQEVFMQVSLMTVGYEGFFFKDLLLHHGMEILGTAALGPLMYLLVRGMETFLRHLGWRPRNEPSPYRPFS
;
A
#
# COMPACT_ATOMS: atom_id res chain seq x y z
N MET A 1 -15.48 10.69 -7.43
CA MET A 1 -14.67 9.44 -7.37
C MET A 1 -13.58 9.40 -8.43
N ILE A 2 -13.89 9.73 -9.70
CA ILE A 2 -12.92 9.70 -10.82
C ILE A 2 -11.72 10.62 -10.55
N ALA A 3 -11.93 11.86 -10.12
CA ALA A 3 -10.84 12.80 -9.83
C ALA A 3 -9.90 12.27 -8.73
N ALA A 4 -10.44 11.69 -7.66
CA ALA A 4 -9.62 11.09 -6.60
C ALA A 4 -8.83 9.88 -7.11
N PHE A 5 -9.47 9.02 -7.92
CA PHE A 5 -8.77 7.88 -8.54
C PHE A 5 -7.62 8.35 -9.42
N LEU A 6 -7.86 9.32 -10.32
CA LEU A 6 -6.84 9.88 -11.20
C LEU A 6 -5.67 10.50 -10.42
N SER A 7 -5.97 11.24 -9.35
CA SER A 7 -4.92 11.86 -8.52
C SER A 7 -4.06 10.81 -7.80
N TYR A 8 -4.67 9.76 -7.22
CA TYR A 8 -3.90 8.67 -6.61
C TYR A 8 -3.18 7.80 -7.64
N ALA A 9 -3.76 7.57 -8.82
CA ALA A 9 -3.11 6.86 -9.90
C ALA A 9 -1.89 7.64 -10.43
N PHE A 10 -2.02 8.97 -10.57
CA PHE A 10 -0.90 9.83 -10.94
C PHE A 10 0.21 9.79 -9.89
N LEU A 11 -0.16 9.93 -8.60
CA LEU A 11 0.81 9.81 -7.50
C LEU A 11 1.52 8.44 -7.51
N ALA A 12 0.77 7.37 -7.75
CA ALA A 12 1.32 6.02 -7.83
C ALA A 12 2.31 5.88 -9.00
N LEU A 13 1.99 6.45 -10.17
CA LEU A 13 2.92 6.48 -11.31
C LEU A 13 4.20 7.26 -10.98
N CYS A 14 4.07 8.42 -10.34
CA CYS A 14 5.25 9.18 -9.88
C CYS A 14 6.12 8.37 -8.93
N LEU A 15 5.51 7.67 -7.95
CA LEU A 15 6.22 6.81 -7.01
C LEU A 15 6.83 5.59 -7.70
N PHE A 16 6.15 5.01 -8.70
CA PHE A 16 6.67 3.90 -9.49
C PHE A 16 7.94 4.31 -10.25
N TYR A 17 7.92 5.45 -10.93
CA TYR A 17 9.11 5.96 -11.60
C TYR A 17 10.20 6.34 -10.59
N PHE A 18 9.84 6.98 -9.48
CA PHE A 18 10.79 7.37 -8.46
C PHE A 18 11.50 6.15 -7.84
N GLN A 19 10.77 5.10 -7.48
CA GLN A 19 11.39 3.89 -6.90
C GLN A 19 12.29 3.15 -7.90
N ASN A 20 12.01 3.26 -9.22
CA ASN A 20 12.85 2.66 -10.26
C ASN A 20 14.04 3.55 -10.65
N LEU A 21 13.92 4.89 -10.51
CA LEU A 21 14.99 5.85 -10.80
C LEU A 21 16.02 5.92 -9.67
N VAL A 22 15.53 5.87 -8.42
CA VAL A 22 16.38 5.89 -7.22
C VAL A 22 16.87 4.47 -6.95
N TYR A 23 17.83 4.03 -7.74
CA TYR A 23 18.51 2.76 -7.55
C TYR A 23 19.46 2.88 -6.35
N PHE A 24 18.98 2.65 -5.15
CA PHE A 24 19.87 2.34 -4.03
C PHE A 24 20.41 0.93 -4.27
N PRO A 25 21.72 0.75 -4.44
CA PRO A 25 22.29 -0.53 -4.90
C PRO A 25 22.04 -1.71 -3.93
N GLN A 26 21.46 -1.46 -2.76
CA GLN A 26 21.27 -2.48 -1.73
C GLN A 26 19.85 -2.56 -1.14
N VAL A 27 18.96 -1.60 -1.40
CA VAL A 27 17.62 -1.58 -0.78
C VAL A 27 16.57 -1.14 -1.79
N HIS A 28 15.67 -2.05 -2.15
CA HIS A 28 14.53 -1.75 -3.02
C HIS A 28 13.34 -1.30 -2.19
N LEU A 29 13.06 0.00 -2.18
CA LEU A 29 11.94 0.57 -1.44
C LEU A 29 10.62 0.25 -2.15
N ARG A 30 9.67 -0.37 -1.44
CA ARG A 30 8.34 -0.75 -1.96
C ARG A 30 7.32 0.35 -1.73
N LEU A 31 7.54 1.53 -2.32
CA LEU A 31 6.70 2.72 -2.10
C LEU A 31 5.25 2.54 -2.55
N LEU A 32 5.03 1.78 -3.64
CA LEU A 32 3.67 1.46 -4.11
C LEU A 32 2.88 0.61 -3.11
N ALA A 33 3.55 -0.33 -2.44
CA ALA A 33 2.92 -1.14 -1.40
C ALA A 33 2.47 -0.27 -0.22
N LEU A 34 3.31 0.68 0.21
CA LEU A 34 2.93 1.64 1.24
C LEU A 34 1.77 2.53 0.81
N LEU A 35 1.80 3.06 -0.42
CA LEU A 35 0.70 3.87 -0.95
C LEU A 35 -0.61 3.09 -0.91
N LEU A 36 -0.64 1.84 -1.41
CA LEU A 36 -1.83 1.00 -1.39
C LEU A 36 -2.32 0.72 0.03
N PHE A 37 -1.41 0.44 0.97
CA PHE A 37 -1.75 0.26 2.36
C PHE A 37 -2.45 1.50 2.94
N TYR A 38 -1.85 2.69 2.80
CA TYR A 38 -2.43 3.92 3.35
C TYR A 38 -3.71 4.37 2.65
N VAL A 39 -3.84 4.14 1.34
CA VAL A 39 -5.11 4.36 0.62
C VAL A 39 -6.16 3.33 1.07
N GLY A 40 -5.76 2.08 1.34
CA GLY A 40 -6.62 1.03 1.89
C GLY A 40 -7.25 1.38 3.23
N LEU A 41 -6.57 2.18 4.06
CA LEU A 41 -7.09 2.68 5.34
C LEU A 41 -8.24 3.67 5.18
N ARG A 42 -8.42 4.25 3.99
CA ARG A 42 -9.47 5.26 3.74
C ARG A 42 -10.87 4.64 3.67
N PRO A 43 -11.95 5.43 3.91
CA PRO A 43 -13.31 4.90 3.95
C PRO A 43 -13.75 4.26 2.62
N SER A 44 -13.27 4.74 1.48
CA SER A 44 -13.67 4.29 0.16
C SER A 44 -13.03 2.95 -0.22
N LEU A 45 -13.76 1.84 -0.02
CA LEU A 45 -13.32 0.50 -0.43
C LEU A 45 -13.15 0.40 -1.95
N ALA A 46 -14.10 0.97 -2.71
CA ALA A 46 -14.07 0.91 -4.16
C ALA A 46 -12.82 1.59 -4.74
N LEU A 47 -12.39 2.72 -4.15
CA LEU A 47 -11.18 3.42 -4.58
C LEU A 47 -9.93 2.57 -4.32
N SER A 48 -9.80 1.99 -3.12
CA SER A 48 -8.64 1.18 -2.76
C SER A 48 -8.56 -0.11 -3.58
N LEU A 49 -9.69 -0.77 -3.85
CA LEU A 49 -9.73 -1.95 -4.70
C LEU A 49 -9.40 -1.60 -6.17
N ALA A 50 -9.98 -0.54 -6.72
CA ALA A 50 -9.67 -0.11 -8.08
C ALA A 50 -8.18 0.22 -8.26
N LEU A 51 -7.57 0.92 -7.29
CA LEU A 51 -6.13 1.19 -7.30
C LEU A 51 -5.30 -0.09 -7.16
N ALA A 52 -5.70 -1.01 -6.27
CA ALA A 52 -5.00 -2.29 -6.12
C ALA A 52 -5.01 -3.11 -7.40
N LEU A 53 -6.15 -3.17 -8.10
CA LEU A 53 -6.27 -3.88 -9.37
C LEU A 53 -5.38 -3.24 -10.45
N VAL A 54 -5.44 -1.91 -10.62
CA VAL A 54 -4.66 -1.20 -11.64
C VAL A 54 -3.17 -1.28 -11.35
N LEU A 55 -2.76 -1.02 -10.11
CA LEU A 55 -1.34 -1.01 -9.75
C LEU A 55 -0.76 -2.42 -9.67
N GLY A 56 -1.54 -3.40 -9.19
CA GLY A 56 -1.14 -4.81 -9.21
C GLY A 56 -0.95 -5.33 -10.62
N ALA A 57 -1.89 -5.06 -11.53
CA ALA A 57 -1.76 -5.43 -12.94
C ALA A 57 -0.60 -4.70 -13.64
N LEU A 58 -0.38 -3.41 -13.30
CA LEU A 58 0.78 -2.67 -13.79
C LEU A 58 2.09 -3.34 -13.35
N GLN A 59 2.22 -3.68 -12.07
CA GLN A 59 3.41 -4.36 -11.56
C GLN A 59 3.60 -5.74 -12.20
N ASP A 60 2.53 -6.52 -12.37
CA ASP A 60 2.59 -7.82 -13.06
C ASP A 60 3.06 -7.69 -14.52
N SER A 61 2.72 -6.57 -15.19
CA SER A 61 3.14 -6.33 -16.58
C SER A 61 4.65 -6.04 -16.72
N PHE A 62 5.30 -5.56 -15.67
CA PHE A 62 6.74 -5.26 -15.65
C PHE A 62 7.56 -6.32 -14.90
N ALA A 63 6.92 -7.21 -14.17
CA ALA A 63 7.58 -8.27 -13.44
C ALA A 63 7.85 -9.49 -14.32
N THR A 64 8.93 -10.20 -14.02
CA THR A 64 9.26 -11.51 -14.65
C THR A 64 8.56 -12.67 -13.95
N THR A 65 7.75 -12.39 -12.93
CA THR A 65 6.99 -13.36 -12.14
C THR A 65 5.67 -13.74 -12.84
N PRO A 66 5.02 -14.84 -12.44
CA PRO A 66 3.72 -15.22 -12.98
C PRO A 66 2.70 -14.10 -12.84
N PHE A 67 1.92 -13.88 -13.92
CA PHE A 67 0.88 -12.85 -13.94
C PHE A 67 -0.17 -13.10 -12.85
N GLY A 68 -0.56 -12.07 -12.12
CA GLY A 68 -1.53 -12.13 -11.02
C GLY A 68 -0.91 -12.16 -9.62
N LEU A 69 0.39 -12.37 -9.50
CA LEU A 69 1.09 -12.43 -8.22
C LEU A 69 1.08 -11.08 -7.48
N HIS A 70 1.49 -10.00 -8.18
CA HIS A 70 1.48 -8.65 -7.60
C HIS A 70 0.07 -8.12 -7.42
N LEU A 71 -0.86 -8.52 -8.29
CA LEU A 71 -2.29 -8.20 -8.15
C LEU A 71 -2.85 -8.84 -6.88
N GLY A 72 -2.59 -10.12 -6.63
CA GLY A 72 -2.96 -10.80 -5.39
C GLY A 72 -2.34 -10.15 -4.15
N ALA A 73 -1.04 -9.84 -4.22
CA ALA A 73 -0.30 -9.17 -3.15
C ALA A 73 -0.87 -7.76 -2.83
N ALA A 74 -1.30 -7.02 -3.86
CA ALA A 74 -1.96 -5.72 -3.69
C ALA A 74 -3.32 -5.86 -2.98
N LEU A 75 -4.10 -6.89 -3.30
CA LEU A 75 -5.36 -7.17 -2.61
C LEU A 75 -5.15 -7.57 -1.15
N VAL A 76 -4.10 -8.34 -0.85
CA VAL A 76 -3.71 -8.68 0.53
C VAL A 76 -3.37 -7.43 1.33
N LEU A 77 -2.64 -6.48 0.75
CA LEU A 77 -2.35 -5.19 1.40
C LEU A 77 -3.62 -4.39 1.71
N VAL A 78 -4.58 -4.32 0.78
CA VAL A 78 -5.85 -3.63 1.01
C VAL A 78 -6.65 -4.34 2.11
N ALA A 79 -6.67 -5.67 2.14
CA ALA A 79 -7.33 -6.46 3.20
C ALA A 79 -6.67 -6.20 4.57
N ALA A 80 -5.33 -6.24 4.65
CA ALA A 80 -4.58 -5.91 5.85
C ALA A 80 -4.87 -4.48 6.33
N ALA A 81 -4.88 -3.51 5.42
CA ALA A 81 -5.21 -2.13 5.75
C ALA A 81 -6.63 -2.01 6.35
N ARG A 82 -7.61 -2.72 5.80
CA ARG A 82 -8.98 -2.76 6.32
C ARG A 82 -9.06 -3.35 7.73
N PHE A 83 -8.31 -4.42 7.98
CA PHE A 83 -8.23 -5.03 9.30
C PHE A 83 -7.64 -4.06 10.34
N PHE A 84 -6.53 -3.40 10.00
CA PHE A 84 -5.86 -2.45 10.87
C PHE A 84 -6.65 -1.16 11.08
N ARG A 85 -7.43 -0.72 10.10
CA ARG A 85 -8.25 0.49 10.21
C ARG A 85 -9.14 0.53 11.45
N GLN A 86 -9.69 -0.61 11.86
CA GLN A 86 -10.62 -0.71 12.99
C GLN A 86 -9.91 -0.82 14.34
N ARG A 87 -8.64 -1.20 14.36
CA ARG A 87 -7.93 -1.62 15.58
C ARG A 87 -6.78 -0.70 15.99
N LEU A 88 -6.30 0.16 15.09
CA LEU A 88 -5.13 0.99 15.38
C LEU A 88 -5.48 2.43 15.75
N LEU A 89 -4.85 2.89 16.83
CA LEU A 89 -4.79 4.30 17.23
C LEU A 89 -3.78 5.02 16.30
N TRP A 90 -4.29 5.61 15.22
CA TRP A 90 -3.50 6.28 14.16
C TRP A 90 -2.71 7.52 14.63
N GLN A 91 -2.85 7.90 15.89
CA GLN A 91 -2.20 9.09 16.45
C GLN A 91 -0.72 8.87 16.78
N HIS A 92 -0.28 7.62 16.93
CA HIS A 92 1.10 7.30 17.27
C HIS A 92 1.91 6.86 16.05
N LEU A 93 3.05 7.52 15.80
CA LEU A 93 3.97 7.19 14.71
C LEU A 93 4.43 5.73 14.78
N GLY A 94 4.71 5.22 15.98
CA GLY A 94 5.12 3.83 16.18
C GLY A 94 4.06 2.81 15.73
N SER A 95 2.76 3.10 15.96
CA SER A 95 1.68 2.21 15.51
C SER A 95 1.54 2.19 13.98
N GLN A 96 1.83 3.31 13.31
CA GLN A 96 1.82 3.39 11.85
C GLN A 96 2.96 2.56 11.24
N VAL A 97 4.17 2.67 11.80
CA VAL A 97 5.33 1.87 11.36
C VAL A 97 5.07 0.39 11.59
N LEU A 98 4.56 0.02 12.78
CA LEU A 98 4.27 -1.38 13.09
C LEU A 98 3.19 -1.97 12.18
N ALA A 99 2.12 -1.21 11.91
CA ALA A 99 1.05 -1.66 11.02
C ALA A 99 1.53 -1.85 9.57
N SER A 100 2.30 -0.89 9.06
CA SER A 100 2.88 -1.00 7.72
C SER A 100 3.87 -2.16 7.63
N LEU A 101 4.68 -2.38 8.67
CA LEU A 101 5.61 -3.50 8.74
C LEU A 101 4.86 -4.84 8.68
N VAL A 102 3.84 -5.03 9.52
CA VAL A 102 3.04 -6.27 9.52
C VAL A 102 2.34 -6.48 8.18
N ALA A 103 1.82 -5.42 7.56
CA ALA A 103 1.16 -5.52 6.26
C ALA A 103 2.15 -5.92 5.14
N LEU A 104 3.38 -5.36 5.15
CA LEU A 104 4.43 -5.70 4.20
C LEU A 104 4.93 -7.14 4.39
N VAL A 105 5.08 -7.59 5.64
CA VAL A 105 5.43 -9.00 5.94
C VAL A 105 4.33 -9.92 5.42
N LEU A 106 3.06 -9.60 5.65
CA LEU A 106 1.94 -10.41 5.18
C LEU A 106 1.91 -10.49 3.64
N GLN A 107 2.17 -9.38 2.97
CA GLN A 107 2.32 -9.33 1.51
C GLN A 107 3.45 -10.24 1.03
N GLU A 108 4.61 -10.17 1.67
CA GLU A 108 5.77 -10.98 1.30
C GLU A 108 5.50 -12.47 1.50
N VAL A 109 4.93 -12.85 2.64
CA VAL A 109 4.53 -14.24 2.91
C VAL A 109 3.55 -14.73 1.84
N PHE A 110 2.57 -13.92 1.45
CA PHE A 110 1.64 -14.26 0.38
C PHE A 110 2.37 -14.50 -0.95
N MET A 111 3.31 -13.63 -1.32
CA MET A 111 4.08 -13.78 -2.56
C MET A 111 4.92 -15.07 -2.54
N GLN A 112 5.59 -15.36 -1.44
CA GLN A 112 6.42 -16.56 -1.30
C GLN A 112 5.57 -17.84 -1.36
N VAL A 113 4.46 -17.90 -0.63
CA VAL A 113 3.55 -19.06 -0.66
C VAL A 113 2.98 -19.26 -2.07
N SER A 114 2.62 -18.17 -2.76
CA SER A 114 2.11 -18.27 -4.13
C SER A 114 3.15 -18.76 -5.11
N LEU A 115 4.41 -18.33 -5.00
CA LEU A 115 5.52 -18.81 -5.83
C LEU A 115 5.80 -20.30 -5.59
N MET A 116 5.76 -20.75 -4.33
CA MET A 116 5.92 -22.18 -3.99
C MET A 116 4.81 -23.05 -4.63
N THR A 117 3.56 -22.56 -4.67
CA THR A 117 2.45 -23.30 -5.28
C THR A 117 2.59 -23.45 -6.79
N VAL A 118 3.29 -22.53 -7.45
CA VAL A 118 3.56 -22.57 -8.90
C VAL A 118 4.81 -23.41 -9.26
N GLY A 119 5.52 -23.94 -8.23
CA GLY A 119 6.69 -24.82 -8.44
C GLY A 119 8.01 -24.08 -8.56
N TYR A 120 8.07 -22.80 -8.23
CA TYR A 120 9.34 -22.12 -8.00
C TYR A 120 9.94 -22.65 -6.70
N GLU A 121 11.20 -23.10 -6.76
CA GLU A 121 11.92 -23.55 -5.55
C GLU A 121 11.88 -22.45 -4.50
N GLY A 122 11.22 -22.74 -3.37
CA GLY A 122 10.94 -21.75 -2.35
C GLY A 122 12.21 -21.23 -1.70
N PHE A 123 12.32 -19.93 -1.61
CA PHE A 123 13.32 -19.29 -0.77
C PHE A 123 13.13 -19.77 0.67
N PHE A 124 14.18 -20.32 1.25
CA PHE A 124 14.16 -20.66 2.66
C PHE A 124 13.88 -19.39 3.50
N PHE A 125 13.12 -19.54 4.57
CA PHE A 125 12.75 -18.46 5.50
C PHE A 125 13.97 -17.62 5.94
N LYS A 126 15.15 -18.18 5.94
CA LYS A 126 16.41 -17.51 6.24
C LYS A 126 16.80 -16.45 5.19
N ASP A 127 16.60 -16.74 3.91
CA ASP A 127 16.90 -15.79 2.81
C ASP A 127 15.86 -14.67 2.76
N LEU A 128 14.60 -14.98 3.08
CA LEU A 128 13.54 -14.00 3.27
C LEU A 128 13.94 -12.96 4.33
N LEU A 129 14.42 -13.40 5.48
CA LEU A 129 14.76 -12.51 6.60
C LEU A 129 16.02 -11.69 6.31
N LEU A 130 17.02 -12.27 5.66
CA LEU A 130 18.30 -11.60 5.40
C LEU A 130 18.26 -10.64 4.21
N HIS A 131 17.64 -11.01 3.10
CA HIS A 131 17.63 -10.18 1.88
C HIS A 131 16.45 -9.19 1.86
N HIS A 132 15.24 -9.64 2.21
CA HIS A 132 14.05 -8.78 2.17
C HIS A 132 13.75 -8.07 3.50
N GLY A 133 14.35 -8.51 4.62
CA GLY A 133 14.11 -7.90 5.93
C GLY A 133 14.52 -6.43 5.98
N MET A 134 15.68 -6.07 5.43
CA MET A 134 16.15 -4.68 5.36
C MET A 134 15.26 -3.82 4.45
N GLU A 135 14.78 -4.37 3.34
CA GLU A 135 13.85 -3.69 2.43
C GLU A 135 12.50 -3.41 3.11
N ILE A 136 11.97 -4.41 3.81
CA ILE A 136 10.71 -4.30 4.55
C ILE A 136 10.82 -3.28 5.68
N LEU A 137 11.91 -3.32 6.46
CA LEU A 137 12.16 -2.38 7.55
C LEU A 137 12.36 -0.95 7.03
N GLY A 138 13.18 -0.77 6.00
CA GLY A 138 13.42 0.53 5.36
C GLY A 138 12.12 1.10 4.77
N THR A 139 11.33 0.25 4.10
CA THR A 139 10.03 0.64 3.57
C THR A 139 9.06 1.01 4.68
N ALA A 140 8.95 0.22 5.74
CA ALA A 140 8.06 0.48 6.88
C ALA A 140 8.42 1.79 7.61
N ALA A 141 9.72 2.10 7.73
CA ALA A 141 10.19 3.36 8.34
C ALA A 141 9.70 4.60 7.56
N LEU A 142 9.46 4.48 6.26
CA LEU A 142 8.86 5.53 5.43
C LEU A 142 7.33 5.64 5.58
N GLY A 143 6.71 4.76 6.37
CA GLY A 143 5.28 4.75 6.62
C GLY A 143 4.70 6.11 7.03
N PRO A 144 5.25 6.79 8.07
CA PRO A 144 4.77 8.09 8.49
C PRO A 144 4.85 9.16 7.39
N LEU A 145 5.91 9.14 6.58
CA LEU A 145 6.06 10.05 5.44
C LEU A 145 4.97 9.80 4.39
N MET A 146 4.70 8.53 4.07
CA MET A 146 3.63 8.16 3.14
C MET A 146 2.25 8.54 3.68
N TYR A 147 2.02 8.40 4.99
CA TYR A 147 0.80 8.88 5.64
C TYR A 147 0.59 10.37 5.44
N LEU A 148 1.64 11.19 5.67
CA LEU A 148 1.59 12.64 5.46
C LEU A 148 1.30 12.98 3.99
N LEU A 149 1.92 12.27 3.06
CA LEU A 149 1.73 12.47 1.62
C LEU A 149 0.28 12.14 1.21
N VAL A 150 -0.27 11.02 1.65
CA VAL A 150 -1.66 10.64 1.38
C VAL A 150 -2.64 11.62 2.03
N ARG A 151 -2.36 12.10 3.24
CA ARG A 151 -3.15 13.12 3.92
C ARG A 151 -3.10 14.48 3.20
N GLY A 152 -1.93 14.87 2.73
CA GLY A 152 -1.74 16.08 1.92
C GLY A 152 -2.54 16.03 0.62
N MET A 153 -2.52 14.89 -0.07
CA MET A 153 -3.33 14.66 -1.27
C MET A 153 -4.84 14.77 -0.99
N GLU A 154 -5.32 14.24 0.14
CA GLU A 154 -6.73 14.42 0.52
C GLU A 154 -7.09 15.87 0.78
N THR A 155 -6.23 16.60 1.48
CA THR A 155 -6.46 18.01 1.75
C THR A 155 -6.55 18.80 0.43
N PHE A 156 -5.65 18.50 -0.50
CA PHE A 156 -5.68 19.08 -1.85
C PHE A 156 -6.97 18.75 -2.60
N LEU A 157 -7.38 17.47 -2.58
CA LEU A 157 -8.64 17.04 -3.22
C LEU A 157 -9.88 17.69 -2.58
N ARG A 158 -9.88 17.92 -1.27
CA ARG A 158 -10.96 18.64 -0.57
C ARG A 158 -11.03 20.10 -1.03
N HIS A 159 -9.90 20.77 -1.26
CA HIS A 159 -9.87 22.12 -1.82
C HIS A 159 -10.42 22.18 -3.24
N LEU A 160 -10.26 21.11 -4.03
CA LEU A 160 -10.86 20.96 -5.36
C LEU A 160 -12.36 20.56 -5.31
N GLY A 161 -12.99 20.59 -4.13
CA GLY A 161 -14.43 20.32 -3.95
C GLY A 161 -14.79 18.83 -3.83
N TRP A 162 -13.80 17.92 -3.76
CA TRP A 162 -14.08 16.51 -3.58
C TRP A 162 -14.39 16.21 -2.10
N ARG A 163 -15.61 15.73 -1.82
CA ARG A 163 -16.00 15.24 -0.49
C ARG A 163 -16.16 13.72 -0.53
N PRO A 164 -15.51 12.97 0.34
CA PRO A 164 -15.76 11.53 0.45
C PRO A 164 -17.20 11.30 0.91
N ARG A 165 -17.94 10.45 0.17
CA ARG A 165 -19.38 10.21 0.33
C ARG A 165 -19.77 9.62 1.70
N ASN A 166 -18.84 9.21 2.53
CA ASN A 166 -19.06 8.49 3.78
C ASN A 166 -18.50 9.19 5.02
N GLU A 167 -18.24 10.49 4.99
CA GLU A 167 -18.00 11.21 6.23
C GLU A 167 -19.37 11.43 6.91
N PRO A 168 -19.58 10.93 8.17
CA PRO A 168 -20.74 11.33 8.93
C PRO A 168 -20.74 12.86 9.02
N SER A 169 -21.86 13.50 8.68
CA SER A 169 -22.03 14.94 8.77
C SER A 169 -21.64 15.38 10.19
N PRO A 170 -20.73 16.35 10.38
CA PRO A 170 -20.41 16.86 11.69
C PRO A 170 -21.60 17.55 12.38
N TYR A 171 -22.71 17.72 11.65
CA TYR A 171 -23.95 18.33 12.11
C TYR A 171 -25.09 17.29 12.20
N ARG A 172 -24.97 16.25 13.02
CA ARG A 172 -26.14 15.66 13.64
C ARG A 172 -26.24 16.24 15.05
N PRO A 173 -27.14 17.23 15.29
CA PRO A 173 -27.47 17.56 16.66
C PRO A 173 -28.08 16.30 17.28
N PHE A 174 -27.61 15.97 18.46
CA PHE A 174 -28.23 14.91 19.30
C PHE A 174 -29.68 15.33 19.56
N SER A 175 -30.61 14.66 18.90
CA SER A 175 -32.04 14.70 19.22
C SER A 175 -32.39 13.47 20.01
#